data_1bb9a99d6aae9c9b8294e7652350bff4
#
_entry.id   1bb9a99d6aae9c9b8294e7652350bff4
#
_cell.length_a   1.000
_cell.length_b   1.000
_cell.length_c   1.000
_cell.angle_alpha   90.00
_cell.angle_beta   90.00
_cell.angle_gamma   90.00
#
_symmetry.space_group_name_H-M   'P 1'
#
loop_
_entity.id
_entity.type
_entity.pdbx_description
1 polymer ?
#
loop_
_entity_poly.entity_id
_entity_poly.type
_entity_poly.pdbx_seq_one_letter_code
_entity_poly.pdbx_strand_id
1 'polypeptide(L)'
;PDVPKELYLEGKLPDSSFVYLTIVGSRKYSSYGREACEKIISELAGYPVAIISGLAVGIDTIAHQSALQAGLPTVAIPGPGLSRNVLHPSSNKKLADEIIESGGALLSEFPPDYPAGLHTFPRRNRIMAGLAEGVLIVEAGDKSGTLITAKLATDYNRDVLAIPGSIFSSGSLGTNNLIKLGATPVCSGRDLLIALGFDLPDEYGQQ
;
A
#
# COMPACT_ATOMS: atom_id res chain seq x y z
N PRO A 1 -2.76 -20.38 -1.81
CA PRO A 1 -2.95 -21.48 -0.86
C PRO A 1 -3.09 -21.04 0.60
N ASP A 2 -2.91 -19.78 0.94
CA ASP A 2 -3.00 -19.25 2.31
C ASP A 2 -4.10 -18.19 2.45
N VAL A 3 -5.26 -18.49 1.87
CA VAL A 3 -6.45 -17.63 1.92
C VAL A 3 -6.98 -17.60 3.36
N PRO A 4 -7.27 -16.41 3.93
CA PRO A 4 -7.87 -16.32 5.25
C PRO A 4 -9.26 -17.00 5.26
N LYS A 5 -9.54 -17.75 6.34
CA LYS A 5 -10.86 -18.42 6.50
C LYS A 5 -11.97 -17.42 6.80
N GLU A 6 -11.62 -16.32 7.46
CA GLU A 6 -12.53 -15.29 7.92
C GLU A 6 -11.81 -13.94 7.89
N LEU A 7 -12.53 -12.89 7.57
CA LEU A 7 -12.07 -11.52 7.64
C LEU A 7 -13.09 -10.66 8.38
N TYR A 8 -12.62 -9.88 9.34
CA TYR A 8 -13.39 -8.89 10.06
C TYR A 8 -13.30 -7.56 9.32
N LEU A 9 -14.44 -6.95 9.06
CA LEU A 9 -14.57 -5.71 8.30
C LEU A 9 -15.24 -4.64 9.15
N GLU A 10 -14.70 -3.43 9.12
CA GLU A 10 -15.33 -2.20 9.57
C GLU A 10 -15.35 -1.21 8.40
N GLY A 11 -16.47 -0.53 8.19
CA GLY A 11 -16.66 0.34 7.02
C GLY A 11 -17.14 -0.41 5.77
N LYS A 12 -16.81 0.12 4.59
CA LYS A 12 -17.28 -0.42 3.31
C LYS A 12 -16.09 -0.60 2.34
N LEU A 13 -15.94 -1.80 1.82
CA LEU A 13 -14.97 -2.04 0.74
C LEU A 13 -15.43 -1.37 -0.56
N PRO A 14 -14.51 -0.76 -1.32
CA PRO A 14 -14.75 -0.37 -2.70
C PRO A 14 -15.31 -1.55 -3.51
N ASP A 15 -16.17 -1.28 -4.45
CA ASP A 15 -16.77 -2.33 -5.29
C ASP A 15 -15.80 -2.80 -6.39
N SER A 16 -16.24 -3.76 -7.20
CA SER A 16 -15.43 -4.39 -8.24
C SER A 16 -15.06 -3.48 -9.42
N SER A 17 -15.53 -2.24 -9.47
CA SER A 17 -15.10 -1.25 -10.46
C SER A 17 -13.75 -0.62 -10.13
N PHE A 18 -13.29 -0.76 -8.89
CA PHE A 18 -12.02 -0.22 -8.45
C PHE A 18 -10.88 -1.24 -8.61
N VAL A 19 -9.75 -0.77 -9.12
CA VAL A 19 -8.47 -1.50 -9.11
C VAL A 19 -7.81 -1.30 -7.75
N TYR A 20 -7.50 -2.38 -7.06
CA TYR A 20 -6.86 -2.31 -5.74
C TYR A 20 -5.35 -2.25 -5.88
N LEU A 21 -4.76 -1.21 -5.32
CA LEU A 21 -3.31 -0.99 -5.27
C LEU A 21 -2.81 -1.02 -3.83
N THR A 22 -1.93 -1.94 -3.52
CA THR A 22 -1.23 -1.92 -2.23
C THR A 22 -0.02 -0.99 -2.29
N ILE A 23 0.09 -0.06 -1.36
CA ILE A 23 1.25 0.83 -1.20
C ILE A 23 1.87 0.58 0.16
N VAL A 24 3.16 0.23 0.16
CA VAL A 24 3.94 -0.02 1.38
C VAL A 24 5.34 0.56 1.27
N GLY A 25 5.99 0.74 2.41
CA GLY A 25 7.36 1.26 2.43
C GLY A 25 7.96 1.35 3.82
N SER A 26 9.04 2.09 3.91
CA SER A 26 9.81 2.27 5.14
C SER A 26 8.99 2.93 6.25
N ARG A 27 9.14 2.42 7.47
CA ARG A 27 8.66 3.11 8.69
C ARG A 27 9.51 4.35 9.01
N LYS A 28 10.78 4.36 8.54
CA LYS A 28 11.72 5.49 8.62
C LYS A 28 11.95 6.00 7.21
N TYR A 29 11.01 6.75 6.70
CA TYR A 29 11.04 7.31 5.36
C TYR A 29 11.92 8.57 5.27
N SER A 30 12.43 8.85 4.07
CA SER A 30 13.11 10.11 3.75
C SER A 30 12.10 11.16 3.24
N SER A 31 12.53 12.45 3.12
CA SER A 31 11.71 13.46 2.44
C SER A 31 11.35 13.03 1.02
N TYR A 32 12.32 12.45 0.29
CA TYR A 32 12.07 11.90 -1.04
C TYR A 32 10.97 10.83 -1.05
N GLY A 33 11.01 9.85 -0.13
CA GLY A 33 10.00 8.81 -0.03
C GLY A 33 8.61 9.36 0.25
N ARG A 34 8.51 10.39 1.12
CA ARG A 34 7.26 11.10 1.37
C ARG A 34 6.75 11.79 0.11
N GLU A 35 7.56 12.68 -0.48
CA GLU A 35 7.20 13.48 -1.64
C GLU A 35 6.80 12.61 -2.83
N ALA A 36 7.54 11.51 -3.08
CA ALA A 36 7.23 10.56 -4.13
C ALA A 36 5.88 9.86 -3.89
N CYS A 37 5.61 9.41 -2.65
CA CYS A 37 4.34 8.79 -2.29
C CYS A 37 3.16 9.76 -2.47
N GLU A 38 3.28 10.97 -1.93
CA GLU A 38 2.26 12.03 -2.02
C GLU A 38 1.98 12.39 -3.49
N LYS A 39 3.03 12.63 -4.29
CA LYS A 39 2.93 12.98 -5.71
C LYS A 39 2.22 11.87 -6.50
N ILE A 40 2.70 10.65 -6.41
CA ILE A 40 2.15 9.53 -7.20
C ILE A 40 0.68 9.30 -6.86
N ILE A 41 0.29 9.31 -5.58
CA ILE A 41 -1.09 9.11 -5.17
C ILE A 41 -1.97 10.27 -5.64
N SER A 42 -1.50 11.51 -5.56
CA SER A 42 -2.26 12.67 -6.05
C SER A 42 -2.56 12.61 -7.55
N GLU A 43 -1.66 12.01 -8.34
CA GLU A 43 -1.83 11.81 -9.79
C GLU A 43 -2.84 10.70 -10.14
N LEU A 44 -3.28 9.89 -9.17
CA LEU A 44 -4.34 8.90 -9.34
C LEU A 44 -5.75 9.49 -9.14
N ALA A 45 -5.87 10.75 -8.73
CA ALA A 45 -7.17 11.37 -8.50
C ALA A 45 -8.07 11.29 -9.75
N GLY A 46 -9.32 10.87 -9.55
CA GLY A 46 -10.29 10.71 -10.63
C GLY A 46 -10.25 9.34 -11.35
N TYR A 47 -9.26 8.49 -11.07
CA TYR A 47 -9.25 7.12 -11.56
C TYR A 47 -9.88 6.16 -10.53
N PRO A 48 -10.49 5.06 -10.97
CA PRO A 48 -11.10 4.07 -10.07
C PRO A 48 -10.02 3.19 -9.42
N VAL A 49 -9.17 3.79 -8.61
CA VAL A 49 -8.10 3.12 -7.85
C VAL A 49 -8.41 3.21 -6.37
N ALA A 50 -8.33 2.09 -5.68
CA ALA A 50 -8.47 2.00 -4.23
C ALA A 50 -7.13 1.66 -3.59
N ILE A 51 -6.70 2.45 -2.62
CA ILE A 51 -5.41 2.29 -1.97
C ILE A 51 -5.53 1.34 -0.77
N ILE A 52 -4.73 0.28 -0.78
CA ILE A 52 -4.56 -0.60 0.38
C ILE A 52 -3.22 -0.27 1.05
N SER A 53 -3.21 -0.20 2.38
CA SER A 53 -1.97 -0.14 3.14
C SER A 53 -2.15 -0.71 4.56
N GLY A 54 -1.05 -0.78 5.30
CA GLY A 54 -0.99 -1.52 6.56
C GLY A 54 -1.25 -0.71 7.82
N LEU A 55 -1.60 0.56 7.72
CA LEU A 55 -1.77 1.45 8.87
C LEU A 55 -0.54 1.59 9.77
N ALA A 56 0.65 1.14 9.34
CA ALA A 56 1.89 1.31 10.07
C ALA A 56 2.36 2.78 10.05
N VAL A 57 3.28 3.14 10.95
CA VAL A 57 3.98 4.43 10.85
C VAL A 57 4.79 4.50 9.55
N GLY A 58 5.03 5.70 9.04
CA GLY A 58 5.84 5.91 7.85
C GLY A 58 5.03 5.93 6.56
N ILE A 59 5.50 5.24 5.54
CA ILE A 59 4.89 5.26 4.19
C ILE A 59 3.42 4.80 4.22
N ASP A 60 3.06 3.81 5.03
CA ASP A 60 1.68 3.36 5.15
C ASP A 60 0.74 4.50 5.60
N THR A 61 1.19 5.29 6.61
CA THR A 61 0.45 6.47 7.09
C THR A 61 0.30 7.51 5.98
N ILE A 62 1.40 7.81 5.26
CA ILE A 62 1.41 8.78 4.16
C ILE A 62 0.47 8.32 3.04
N ALA A 63 0.50 7.03 2.69
CA ALA A 63 -0.34 6.47 1.65
C ALA A 63 -1.84 6.66 1.95
N HIS A 64 -2.27 6.36 3.18
CA HIS A 64 -3.66 6.58 3.59
C HIS A 64 -4.04 8.06 3.59
N GLN A 65 -3.20 8.94 4.16
CA GLN A 65 -3.45 10.37 4.20
C GLN A 65 -3.54 10.98 2.79
N SER A 66 -2.62 10.60 1.90
CA SER A 66 -2.62 11.06 0.50
C SER A 66 -3.84 10.55 -0.27
N ALA A 67 -4.26 9.30 -0.03
CA ALA A 67 -5.48 8.76 -0.62
C ALA A 67 -6.72 9.57 -0.19
N LEU A 68 -6.87 9.85 1.11
CA LEU A 68 -7.96 10.68 1.62
C LEU A 68 -7.94 12.09 1.00
N GLN A 69 -6.77 12.73 0.90
CA GLN A 69 -6.60 14.06 0.29
C GLN A 69 -6.94 14.06 -1.21
N ALA A 70 -6.63 12.98 -1.92
CA ALA A 70 -6.91 12.82 -3.34
C ALA A 70 -8.37 12.35 -3.62
N GLY A 71 -9.19 12.12 -2.58
CA GLY A 71 -10.54 11.60 -2.72
C GLY A 71 -10.61 10.14 -3.19
N LEU A 72 -9.53 9.39 -2.99
CA LEU A 72 -9.45 7.97 -3.33
C LEU A 72 -9.93 7.10 -2.16
N PRO A 73 -10.71 6.04 -2.42
CA PRO A 73 -11.04 5.07 -1.39
C PRO A 73 -9.76 4.44 -0.82
N THR A 74 -9.73 4.23 0.49
CA THR A 74 -8.60 3.55 1.10
C THR A 74 -9.04 2.48 2.10
N VAL A 75 -8.30 1.37 2.10
CA VAL A 75 -8.55 0.19 2.94
C VAL A 75 -7.32 -0.05 3.81
N ALA A 76 -7.47 0.10 5.11
CA ALA A 76 -6.39 -0.20 6.04
C ALA A 76 -6.46 -1.66 6.51
N ILE A 77 -5.32 -2.35 6.47
CA ILE A 77 -5.21 -3.71 6.97
C ILE A 77 -4.20 -3.72 8.12
N PRO A 78 -4.62 -3.47 9.38
CA PRO A 78 -3.72 -3.48 10.52
C PRO A 78 -3.26 -4.90 10.88
N GLY A 79 -2.18 -5.00 11.67
CA GLY A 79 -1.70 -6.29 12.15
C GLY A 79 -2.62 -6.97 13.17
N PRO A 80 -3.14 -6.24 14.18
CA PRO A 80 -4.07 -6.77 15.20
C PRO A 80 -5.53 -6.79 14.71
N GLY A 81 -6.46 -7.09 15.63
CA GLY A 81 -7.89 -6.86 15.46
C GLY A 81 -8.24 -5.38 15.31
N LEU A 82 -9.52 -5.10 15.02
CA LEU A 82 -9.98 -3.75 14.64
C LEU A 82 -10.42 -2.87 15.82
N SER A 83 -10.61 -3.44 17.03
CA SER A 83 -10.94 -2.65 18.21
C SER A 83 -9.88 -1.59 18.49
N ARG A 84 -10.31 -0.37 18.76
CA ARG A 84 -9.41 0.77 19.02
C ARG A 84 -8.46 0.54 20.21
N ASN A 85 -8.80 -0.38 21.13
CA ASN A 85 -7.96 -0.73 22.28
C ASN A 85 -6.69 -1.47 21.86
N VAL A 86 -6.75 -2.31 20.82
CA VAL A 86 -5.64 -3.13 20.35
C VAL A 86 -5.01 -2.60 19.07
N LEU A 87 -5.64 -1.64 18.40
CA LEU A 87 -5.16 -1.08 17.14
C LEU A 87 -3.76 -0.49 17.29
N HIS A 88 -2.86 -0.90 16.40
CA HIS A 88 -1.45 -0.53 16.44
C HIS A 88 -0.95 -0.04 15.06
N PRO A 89 -0.19 1.06 15.01
CA PRO A 89 0.26 1.90 16.12
C PRO A 89 -0.87 2.76 16.69
N SER A 90 -0.78 3.06 17.98
CA SER A 90 -1.79 3.89 18.66
C SER A 90 -1.89 5.32 18.11
N SER A 91 -0.80 5.82 17.52
CA SER A 91 -0.75 7.12 16.83
C SER A 91 -1.68 7.21 15.62
N ASN A 92 -2.03 6.08 15.01
CA ASN A 92 -2.84 6.03 13.79
C ASN A 92 -4.31 5.68 14.05
N LYS A 93 -4.75 5.65 15.31
CA LYS A 93 -6.17 5.42 15.65
C LYS A 93 -7.08 6.47 15.02
N LYS A 94 -6.70 7.75 15.10
CA LYS A 94 -7.45 8.85 14.46
C LYS A 94 -7.51 8.68 12.94
N LEU A 95 -6.40 8.29 12.30
CA LEU A 95 -6.38 8.00 10.85
C LEU A 95 -7.32 6.83 10.49
N ALA A 96 -7.40 5.80 11.33
CA ALA A 96 -8.35 4.71 11.14
C ALA A 96 -9.82 5.19 11.17
N ASP A 97 -10.15 6.10 12.09
CA ASP A 97 -11.47 6.71 12.16
C ASP A 97 -11.75 7.58 10.92
N GLU A 98 -10.80 8.42 10.51
CA GLU A 98 -10.89 9.24 9.29
C GLU A 98 -11.11 8.39 8.01
N ILE A 99 -10.47 7.22 7.91
CA ILE A 99 -10.68 6.27 6.80
C ILE A 99 -12.14 5.80 6.78
N ILE A 100 -12.70 5.41 7.92
CA ILE A 100 -14.08 4.96 8.01
C ILE A 100 -15.07 6.10 7.70
N GLU A 101 -14.87 7.28 8.29
CA GLU A 101 -15.70 8.45 8.07
C GLU A 101 -15.72 8.90 6.60
N SER A 102 -14.63 8.68 5.88
CA SER A 102 -14.51 8.97 4.44
C SER A 102 -15.10 7.87 3.53
N GLY A 103 -15.73 6.85 4.10
CA GLY A 103 -16.35 5.75 3.34
C GLY A 103 -15.39 4.62 2.95
N GLY A 104 -14.19 4.59 3.53
CA GLY A 104 -13.24 3.51 3.39
C GLY A 104 -13.48 2.36 4.37
N ALA A 105 -12.47 1.50 4.56
CA ALA A 105 -12.60 0.32 5.38
C ALA A 105 -11.35 -0.02 6.19
N LEU A 106 -11.56 -0.74 7.29
CA LEU A 106 -10.53 -1.50 7.98
C LEU A 106 -10.82 -3.00 7.83
N LEU A 107 -9.79 -3.79 7.62
CA LEU A 107 -9.90 -5.23 7.40
C LEU A 107 -8.85 -5.99 8.22
N SER A 108 -9.25 -7.04 8.93
CA SER A 108 -8.34 -7.87 9.71
C SER A 108 -8.73 -9.35 9.65
N GLU A 109 -7.73 -10.23 9.69
CA GLU A 109 -7.94 -11.68 9.86
C GLU A 109 -8.19 -12.07 11.34
N PHE A 110 -7.94 -11.15 12.25
CA PHE A 110 -8.02 -11.43 13.69
C PHE A 110 -9.31 -10.89 14.29
N PRO A 111 -9.86 -11.57 15.33
CA PRO A 111 -11.01 -11.07 16.08
C PRO A 111 -10.79 -9.62 16.57
N PRO A 112 -11.86 -8.84 16.78
CA PRO A 112 -11.76 -7.41 17.07
C PRO A 112 -10.76 -7.03 18.18
N ASP A 113 -10.70 -7.78 19.27
CA ASP A 113 -9.84 -7.48 20.42
C ASP A 113 -8.52 -8.24 20.43
N TYR A 114 -8.15 -8.88 19.31
CA TYR A 114 -6.90 -9.62 19.21
C TYR A 114 -5.69 -8.68 19.20
N PRO A 115 -4.72 -8.85 20.15
CA PRO A 115 -3.62 -7.90 20.28
C PRO A 115 -2.59 -8.01 19.15
N ALA A 116 -1.85 -6.92 18.94
CA ALA A 116 -0.70 -6.91 18.05
C ALA A 116 0.42 -7.84 18.56
N GLY A 117 1.01 -8.60 17.65
CA GLY A 117 2.13 -9.49 17.93
C GLY A 117 3.07 -9.59 16.73
N LEU A 118 4.29 -10.07 16.95
CA LEU A 118 5.29 -10.18 15.87
C LEU A 118 4.79 -11.04 14.68
N HIS A 119 3.96 -12.04 14.95
CA HIS A 119 3.39 -12.92 13.93
C HIS A 119 2.22 -12.29 13.15
N THR A 120 1.53 -11.29 13.72
CA THR A 120 0.34 -10.71 13.08
C THR A 120 0.69 -9.85 11.88
N PHE A 121 1.83 -9.17 11.89
CA PHE A 121 2.26 -8.29 10.80
C PHE A 121 2.63 -9.07 9.51
N PRO A 122 3.43 -10.15 9.54
CA PRO A 122 3.68 -10.95 8.35
C PRO A 122 2.40 -11.61 7.81
N ARG A 123 1.51 -12.07 8.68
CA ARG A 123 0.22 -12.65 8.28
C ARG A 123 -0.66 -11.63 7.57
N ARG A 124 -0.72 -10.40 8.05
CA ARG A 124 -1.45 -9.30 7.42
C ARG A 124 -0.90 -8.98 6.01
N ASN A 125 0.42 -9.01 5.82
CA ASN A 125 1.03 -8.64 4.54
C ASN A 125 0.53 -9.50 3.38
N ARG A 126 0.22 -10.79 3.60
CA ARG A 126 -0.34 -11.66 2.57
C ARG A 126 -1.74 -11.22 2.12
N ILE A 127 -2.52 -10.62 3.03
CA ILE A 127 -3.85 -10.12 2.70
C ILE A 127 -3.71 -8.88 1.81
N MET A 128 -2.81 -7.96 2.14
CA MET A 128 -2.53 -6.78 1.31
C MET A 128 -2.08 -7.19 -0.10
N ALA A 129 -1.12 -8.12 -0.20
CA ALA A 129 -0.63 -8.61 -1.49
C ALA A 129 -1.71 -9.40 -2.26
N GLY A 130 -2.53 -10.18 -1.57
CA GLY A 130 -3.54 -11.03 -2.21
C GLY A 130 -4.75 -10.28 -2.74
N LEU A 131 -5.14 -9.18 -2.11
CA LEU A 131 -6.28 -8.36 -2.51
C LEU A 131 -5.95 -7.40 -3.67
N ALA A 132 -4.70 -7.01 -3.83
CA ALA A 132 -4.29 -6.02 -4.81
C ALA A 132 -3.97 -6.63 -6.17
N GLU A 133 -4.15 -5.89 -7.25
CA GLU A 133 -3.63 -6.16 -8.59
C GLU A 133 -2.12 -5.90 -8.64
N GLY A 134 -1.66 -4.86 -7.96
CA GLY A 134 -0.25 -4.50 -7.88
C GLY A 134 0.17 -4.04 -6.47
N VAL A 135 1.46 -4.17 -6.18
CA VAL A 135 2.08 -3.73 -4.93
C VAL A 135 3.20 -2.74 -5.23
N LEU A 136 2.99 -1.48 -4.85
CA LEU A 136 3.99 -0.42 -4.97
C LEU A 136 4.86 -0.34 -3.72
N ILE A 137 6.16 -0.48 -3.91
CA ILE A 137 7.17 -0.27 -2.88
C ILE A 137 7.78 1.12 -3.04
N VAL A 138 7.47 2.02 -2.10
CA VAL A 138 7.92 3.42 -2.18
C VAL A 138 9.39 3.57 -1.75
N GLU A 139 9.75 3.00 -0.62
CA GLU A 139 11.08 3.05 -0.06
C GLU A 139 11.33 1.81 0.80
N ALA A 140 12.47 1.17 0.61
CA ALA A 140 12.87 -0.01 1.37
C ALA A 140 14.38 -0.12 1.49
N GLY A 141 14.89 -0.27 2.70
CA GLY A 141 16.27 -0.70 2.92
C GLY A 141 16.43 -2.20 2.63
N ASP A 142 17.67 -2.66 2.59
CA ASP A 142 18.05 -4.04 2.22
C ASP A 142 17.35 -5.14 3.07
N LYS A 143 17.09 -4.87 4.34
CA LYS A 143 16.44 -5.81 5.29
C LYS A 143 15.03 -5.34 5.71
N SER A 144 14.36 -4.60 4.85
CA SER A 144 13.03 -4.08 5.16
C SER A 144 11.96 -5.18 5.19
N GLY A 145 11.08 -5.16 6.19
CA GLY A 145 9.88 -5.99 6.22
C GLY A 145 8.94 -5.78 5.02
N THR A 146 9.06 -4.65 4.35
CA THR A 146 8.34 -4.31 3.11
C THR A 146 8.68 -5.28 1.97
N LEU A 147 9.92 -5.80 1.93
CA LEU A 147 10.34 -6.78 0.92
C LEU A 147 9.61 -8.12 1.07
N ILE A 148 9.09 -8.43 2.25
CA ILE A 148 8.23 -9.61 2.46
C ILE A 148 6.93 -9.44 1.66
N THR A 149 6.34 -8.24 1.66
CA THR A 149 5.12 -7.96 0.89
C THR A 149 5.38 -8.05 -0.62
N ALA A 150 6.52 -7.53 -1.10
CA ALA A 150 6.92 -7.66 -2.49
C ALA A 150 7.09 -9.14 -2.92
N LYS A 151 7.73 -9.96 -2.06
CA LYS A 151 7.86 -11.39 -2.32
C LYS A 151 6.50 -12.09 -2.38
N LEU A 152 5.59 -11.80 -1.44
CA LEU A 152 4.24 -12.35 -1.45
C LEU A 152 3.46 -11.93 -2.70
N ALA A 153 3.62 -10.70 -3.19
CA ALA A 153 3.02 -10.24 -4.43
C ALA A 153 3.49 -11.11 -5.61
N THR A 154 4.80 -11.34 -5.72
CA THR A 154 5.35 -12.25 -6.74
C THR A 154 4.80 -13.67 -6.61
N ASP A 155 4.77 -14.22 -5.40
CA ASP A 155 4.27 -15.58 -5.12
C ASP A 155 2.78 -15.72 -5.48
N TYR A 156 2.00 -14.63 -5.46
CA TYR A 156 0.58 -14.56 -5.80
C TYR A 156 0.31 -14.09 -7.23
N ASN A 157 1.35 -13.96 -8.06
CA ASN A 157 1.26 -13.46 -9.43
C ASN A 157 0.63 -12.06 -9.51
N ARG A 158 1.06 -11.17 -8.61
CA ARG A 158 0.70 -9.75 -8.59
C ARG A 158 1.87 -8.91 -9.06
N ASP A 159 1.58 -7.80 -9.71
CA ASP A 159 2.61 -6.89 -10.18
C ASP A 159 3.38 -6.28 -9.02
N VAL A 160 4.71 -6.33 -9.10
CA VAL A 160 5.60 -5.65 -8.17
C VAL A 160 6.12 -4.39 -8.84
N LEU A 161 5.83 -3.26 -8.20
CA LEU A 161 6.13 -1.92 -8.66
C LEU A 161 7.06 -1.27 -7.64
N ALA A 162 8.05 -0.52 -8.08
CA ALA A 162 9.01 0.09 -7.17
C ALA A 162 9.40 1.51 -7.60
N ILE A 163 9.46 2.43 -6.64
CA ILE A 163 9.99 3.76 -6.89
C ILE A 163 11.51 3.68 -6.94
N PRO A 164 12.16 4.05 -8.05
CA PRO A 164 13.62 4.11 -8.11
C PRO A 164 14.15 5.22 -7.19
N GLY A 165 15.34 5.04 -6.68
CA GLY A 165 15.95 6.04 -5.81
C GLY A 165 17.46 6.11 -5.97
N SER A 166 18.08 7.03 -5.26
CA SER A 166 19.52 7.25 -5.32
C SER A 166 20.29 5.98 -4.92
N ILE A 167 21.34 5.64 -5.69
CA ILE A 167 22.27 4.56 -5.34
C ILE A 167 23.07 4.84 -4.07
N PHE A 168 23.11 6.09 -3.62
CA PHE A 168 23.76 6.51 -2.38
C PHE A 168 22.82 6.47 -1.16
N SER A 169 21.53 6.23 -1.37
CA SER A 169 20.55 6.14 -0.28
C SER A 169 20.35 4.70 0.17
N SER A 170 20.59 4.44 1.44
CA SER A 170 20.30 3.13 2.03
C SER A 170 18.81 2.78 2.01
N GLY A 171 17.92 3.79 1.98
CA GLY A 171 16.47 3.63 1.87
C GLY A 171 16.01 3.17 0.48
N SER A 172 16.86 3.32 -0.55
CA SER A 172 16.55 2.92 -1.92
C SER A 172 17.16 1.59 -2.33
N LEU A 173 17.96 0.96 -1.47
CA LEU A 173 18.64 -0.30 -1.81
C LEU A 173 17.64 -1.42 -2.15
N GLY A 174 16.58 -1.56 -1.36
CA GLY A 174 15.56 -2.58 -1.56
C GLY A 174 14.76 -2.35 -2.84
N THR A 175 14.29 -1.13 -3.10
CA THR A 175 13.51 -0.80 -4.31
C THR A 175 14.37 -0.95 -5.56
N ASN A 176 15.61 -0.46 -5.56
CA ASN A 176 16.53 -0.64 -6.68
C ASN A 176 16.87 -2.12 -6.95
N ASN A 177 16.96 -2.95 -5.90
CA ASN A 177 17.15 -4.40 -6.05
C ASN A 177 15.90 -5.07 -6.62
N LEU A 178 14.69 -4.67 -6.21
CA LEU A 178 13.45 -5.17 -6.81
C LEU A 178 13.38 -4.87 -8.31
N ILE A 179 13.76 -3.65 -8.72
CA ILE A 179 13.82 -3.26 -10.13
C ILE A 179 14.80 -4.14 -10.90
N LYS A 180 15.99 -4.41 -10.35
CA LYS A 180 16.97 -5.34 -10.97
C LYS A 180 16.42 -6.77 -11.13
N LEU A 181 15.48 -7.17 -10.27
CA LEU A 181 14.81 -8.47 -10.29
C LEU A 181 13.56 -8.50 -11.18
N GLY A 182 13.23 -7.38 -11.85
CA GLY A 182 12.13 -7.30 -12.80
C GLY A 182 10.89 -6.56 -12.29
N ALA A 183 10.94 -5.93 -11.12
CA ALA A 183 9.86 -5.04 -10.70
C ALA A 183 9.78 -3.83 -11.65
N THR A 184 8.57 -3.41 -11.98
CA THR A 184 8.34 -2.25 -12.84
C THR A 184 8.72 -0.96 -12.10
N PRO A 185 9.65 -0.14 -12.66
CA PRO A 185 9.95 1.16 -12.07
C PRO A 185 8.79 2.13 -12.27
N VAL A 186 8.45 2.88 -11.22
CA VAL A 186 7.37 3.89 -11.22
C VAL A 186 7.97 5.24 -10.85
N CYS A 187 7.89 6.21 -11.77
CA CYS A 187 8.37 7.57 -11.60
C CYS A 187 7.22 8.61 -11.58
N SER A 188 6.02 8.18 -11.97
CA SER A 188 4.82 9.02 -12.05
C SER A 188 3.54 8.20 -11.78
N GLY A 189 2.42 8.88 -11.50
CA GLY A 189 1.12 8.25 -11.43
C GLY A 189 0.71 7.64 -12.77
N ARG A 190 1.15 8.23 -13.88
CA ARG A 190 0.93 7.69 -15.22
C ARG A 190 1.58 6.31 -15.40
N ASP A 191 2.86 6.14 -15.00
CA ASP A 191 3.53 4.84 -15.06
C ASP A 191 2.76 3.79 -14.28
N LEU A 192 2.27 4.20 -13.11
CA LEU A 192 1.50 3.34 -12.22
C LEU A 192 0.15 2.94 -12.85
N LEU A 193 -0.58 3.88 -13.44
CA LEU A 193 -1.86 3.61 -14.11
C LEU A 193 -1.66 2.65 -15.30
N ILE A 194 -0.64 2.86 -16.11
CA ILE A 194 -0.29 1.96 -17.22
C ILE A 194 0.01 0.55 -16.69
N ALA A 195 0.82 0.45 -15.64
CA ALA A 195 1.15 -0.84 -15.02
C ALA A 195 -0.08 -1.56 -14.43
N LEU A 196 -1.09 -0.81 -13.99
CA LEU A 196 -2.38 -1.34 -13.52
C LEU A 196 -3.38 -1.65 -14.65
N GLY A 197 -2.98 -1.47 -15.92
CA GLY A 197 -3.80 -1.81 -17.08
C GLY A 197 -4.79 -0.73 -17.52
N PHE A 198 -4.62 0.52 -17.07
CA PHE A 198 -5.43 1.64 -17.58
C PHE A 198 -4.94 2.04 -18.97
N ASP A 199 -5.90 2.21 -19.88
CA ASP A 199 -5.64 2.75 -21.22
C ASP A 199 -5.58 4.28 -21.15
N LEU A 200 -4.39 4.84 -21.35
CA LEU A 200 -4.15 6.28 -21.27
C LEU A 200 -3.70 6.81 -22.62
N PRO A 201 -4.15 8.02 -23.02
CA PRO A 201 -3.73 8.65 -24.26
C PRO A 201 -2.20 8.77 -24.33
N ASP A 202 -1.63 8.52 -25.51
CA ASP A 202 -0.18 8.71 -25.73
C ASP A 202 0.21 10.18 -25.56
N GLU A 203 1.16 10.46 -24.65
CA GLU A 203 1.71 11.83 -24.48
C GLU A 203 2.53 12.30 -25.68
N TYR A 204 2.98 11.38 -26.53
CA TYR A 204 3.83 11.68 -27.69
C TYR A 204 3.08 11.81 -29.02
N GLY A 205 1.73 11.78 -29.00
CA GLY A 205 0.89 11.84 -30.20
C GLY A 205 0.58 13.24 -30.73
N GLN A 206 1.17 14.29 -30.18
CA GLN A 206 1.01 15.68 -30.66
C GLN A 206 2.37 16.34 -30.86
N GLN A 207 3.08 15.97 -31.90
CA GLN A 207 4.11 16.78 -32.58
C GLN A 207 3.78 16.86 -34.05
#